data_4ddd0ee1412c154a91ac97578256003b
#
_entry.id   4ddd0ee1412c154a91ac97578256003b
#
_cell.length_a   1.000
_cell.length_b   1.000
_cell.length_c   1.000
_cell.angle_alpha   90.00
_cell.angle_beta   90.00
_cell.angle_gamma   90.00
#
_symmetry.space_group_name_H-M   'P 1'
#
loop_
_entity.id
_entity.type
_entity.pdbx_description
1 polymer ?
#
loop_
_entity_poly.entity_id
_entity_poly.type
_entity_poly.pdbx_seq_one_letter_code
_entity_poly.pdbx_strand_id
1 'polypeptide(L)'
;MDFLEAKEIQVGLVVAAVVVVASAAYLYSSKKSKANFYFYSFLWLSVGSIDPENFREFKLVKKTQLSHNVAKFRFALPTPTSVLGLPIGQHISCRGKDSQGEEVIKPYTPTTLDTDVGYFELVIKMYPQGRMSHHFREMREGDYMSVKGPKGRFKYQPGEVRAFGMLAGGSGITPMFQVARAILENPKDKTQVHLIYANVTVDDILLKEEIDGLATNYPGRFHVYYVLNQPPEEWTGGVGFVSKEMIQTHCPAPASDIKVLRCGPPPMNKAMAGNLEALGYSSEMQFQF
;
A
#
# COMPACT_ATOMS: atom_id res chain seq x y z
N MET A 1 4.45 25.02 77.76
CA MET A 1 4.86 24.50 76.47
C MET A 1 6.13 25.22 76.11
N ASP A 2 7.28 24.49 76.20
CA ASP A 2 8.61 25.07 76.15
C ASP A 2 8.91 25.62 74.74
N PHE A 3 9.65 26.73 74.71
CA PHE A 3 10.09 27.39 73.47
C PHE A 3 10.87 26.45 72.54
N LEU A 4 11.46 25.39 73.08
CA LEU A 4 12.18 24.34 72.38
C LEU A 4 11.23 23.38 71.66
N GLU A 5 10.10 22.96 72.26
CA GLU A 5 9.09 22.12 71.61
C GLU A 5 8.40 22.83 70.42
N ALA A 6 8.17 24.12 70.53
CA ALA A 6 7.58 24.90 69.43
C ALA A 6 8.54 25.01 68.22
N LYS A 7 9.88 25.07 68.44
CA LYS A 7 10.88 25.09 67.39
C LYS A 7 11.00 23.74 66.68
N GLU A 8 10.98 22.63 67.45
CA GLU A 8 11.04 21.30 66.87
C GLU A 8 9.83 20.97 66.00
N ILE A 9 8.63 21.38 66.41
CA ILE A 9 7.41 21.26 65.65
C ILE A 9 7.47 22.10 64.37
N GLN A 10 8.03 23.33 64.43
CA GLN A 10 8.18 24.19 63.28
C GLN A 10 9.20 23.61 62.26
N VAL A 11 10.31 23.07 62.74
CA VAL A 11 11.29 22.41 61.88
C VAL A 11 10.71 21.14 61.24
N GLY A 12 9.96 20.34 61.99
CA GLY A 12 9.29 19.15 61.50
C GLY A 12 8.27 19.49 60.38
N LEU A 13 7.49 20.56 60.53
CA LEU A 13 6.55 21.01 59.48
C LEU A 13 7.23 21.51 58.23
N VAL A 14 8.35 22.23 58.36
CA VAL A 14 9.14 22.69 57.21
C VAL A 14 9.77 21.51 56.44
N VAL A 15 10.32 20.53 57.16
CA VAL A 15 10.88 19.32 56.51
C VAL A 15 9.79 18.53 55.82
N ALA A 16 8.63 18.35 56.41
CA ALA A 16 7.49 17.66 55.79
C ALA A 16 7.01 18.38 54.51
N ALA A 17 6.93 19.73 54.55
CA ALA A 17 6.54 20.52 53.39
C ALA A 17 7.57 20.38 52.24
N VAL A 18 8.87 20.40 52.55
CA VAL A 18 9.94 20.22 51.54
C VAL A 18 9.88 18.82 50.90
N VAL A 19 9.64 17.78 51.72
CA VAL A 19 9.51 16.40 51.19
C VAL A 19 8.28 16.26 50.27
N VAL A 20 7.16 16.86 50.64
CA VAL A 20 5.94 16.85 49.82
C VAL A 20 6.18 17.57 48.47
N VAL A 21 6.79 18.76 48.50
CA VAL A 21 7.11 19.51 47.28
C VAL A 21 8.11 18.77 46.40
N ALA A 22 9.16 18.19 47.00
CA ALA A 22 10.15 17.41 46.24
C ALA A 22 9.53 16.14 45.62
N SER A 23 8.67 15.44 46.38
CA SER A 23 7.94 14.27 45.89
C SER A 23 6.95 14.64 44.76
N ALA A 24 6.25 15.75 44.87
CA ALA A 24 5.33 16.25 43.84
C ALA A 24 6.12 16.66 42.58
N ALA A 25 7.26 17.34 42.72
CA ALA A 25 8.14 17.73 41.62
C ALA A 25 8.73 16.50 40.92
N TYR A 26 9.14 15.49 41.69
CA TYR A 26 9.65 14.22 41.16
C TYR A 26 8.56 13.47 40.37
N LEU A 27 7.36 13.35 40.88
CA LEU A 27 6.20 12.71 40.20
C LEU A 27 5.77 13.49 38.96
N TYR A 28 5.80 14.81 38.98
CA TYR A 28 5.52 15.66 37.85
C TYR A 28 6.58 15.50 36.77
N SER A 29 7.86 15.52 37.13
CA SER A 29 8.99 15.31 36.21
C SER A 29 8.97 13.91 35.58
N SER A 30 8.68 12.87 36.40
CA SER A 30 8.59 11.48 35.90
C SER A 30 7.39 11.26 35.00
N LYS A 31 6.24 11.89 35.27
CA LYS A 31 5.06 11.87 34.37
C LYS A 31 5.38 12.59 33.05
N LYS A 32 6.04 13.75 33.11
CA LYS A 32 6.44 14.51 31.90
C LYS A 32 7.48 13.76 31.08
N SER A 33 8.44 13.10 31.72
CA SER A 33 9.43 12.22 31.04
C SER A 33 8.76 11.02 30.37
N LYS A 34 7.82 10.34 31.05
CA LYS A 34 7.06 9.24 30.46
C LYS A 34 6.16 9.72 29.32
N ALA A 35 5.46 10.85 29.49
CA ALA A 35 4.63 11.44 28.45
C ALA A 35 5.47 11.82 27.21
N ASN A 36 6.64 12.42 27.41
CA ASN A 36 7.56 12.71 26.32
C ASN A 36 8.12 11.41 25.68
N PHE A 37 8.46 10.40 26.49
CA PHE A 37 8.91 9.11 25.95
C PHE A 37 7.80 8.43 25.10
N TYR A 38 6.55 8.41 25.57
CA TYR A 38 5.42 7.89 24.80
C TYR A 38 5.10 8.78 23.58
N PHE A 39 5.24 10.10 23.69
CA PHE A 39 5.05 11.02 22.58
C PHE A 39 6.13 10.83 21.50
N TYR A 40 7.40 10.72 21.89
CA TYR A 40 8.49 10.44 20.95
C TYR A 40 8.42 9.02 20.40
N SER A 41 8.06 8.00 21.19
CA SER A 41 7.86 6.66 20.67
C SER A 41 6.66 6.58 19.73
N PHE A 42 5.59 7.32 19.99
CA PHE A 42 4.43 7.43 19.10
C PHE A 42 4.77 8.17 17.80
N LEU A 43 5.57 9.24 17.86
CA LEU A 43 6.11 9.91 16.67
C LEU A 43 7.07 9.02 15.87
N TRP A 44 7.89 8.22 16.52
CA TRP A 44 8.78 7.25 15.87
C TRP A 44 8.01 6.09 15.22
N LEU A 45 6.90 5.67 15.80
CA LEU A 45 6.00 4.66 15.23
C LEU A 45 5.23 5.16 13.99
N SER A 46 5.16 6.47 13.76
CA SER A 46 4.46 7.09 12.63
C SER A 46 5.37 7.57 11.49
N VAL A 47 6.70 7.50 11.63
CA VAL A 47 7.64 7.86 10.54
C VAL A 47 7.86 6.64 9.66
N GLY A 48 7.34 6.69 8.44
CA GLY A 48 7.57 5.66 7.43
C GLY A 48 9.05 5.47 7.12
N SER A 49 9.40 4.29 6.61
CA SER A 49 10.79 3.93 6.28
C SER A 49 11.29 4.54 4.97
N ILE A 50 10.37 5.00 4.09
CA ILE A 50 10.71 5.66 2.82
C ILE A 50 10.91 7.18 2.98
N ASP A 51 11.56 7.79 1.99
CA ASP A 51 11.88 9.20 1.97
C ASP A 51 11.47 9.78 0.60
N PRO A 52 10.68 10.89 0.54
CA PRO A 52 10.21 11.44 -0.73
C PRO A 52 11.32 12.14 -1.54
N GLU A 53 12.42 12.56 -0.89
CA GLU A 53 13.50 13.32 -1.52
C GLU A 53 14.73 12.46 -1.80
N ASN A 54 15.01 11.45 -0.95
CA ASN A 54 16.22 10.66 -1.02
C ASN A 54 15.95 9.18 -1.26
N PHE A 55 16.79 8.52 -2.06
CA PHE A 55 16.78 7.06 -2.16
C PHE A 55 17.32 6.44 -0.88
N ARG A 56 16.62 5.43 -0.37
CA ARG A 56 17.04 4.59 0.76
C ARG A 56 17.21 3.16 0.28
N GLU A 57 18.15 2.45 0.88
CA GLU A 57 18.47 1.06 0.53
C GLU A 57 17.69 0.09 1.39
N PHE A 58 17.03 -0.91 0.73
CA PHE A 58 16.29 -1.97 1.40
C PHE A 58 16.83 -3.33 0.98
N LYS A 59 17.16 -4.17 1.97
CA LYS A 59 17.73 -5.49 1.73
C LYS A 59 16.67 -6.46 1.22
N LEU A 60 16.94 -7.13 0.10
CA LEU A 60 16.14 -8.27 -0.39
C LEU A 60 16.37 -9.46 0.54
N VAL A 61 15.32 -9.90 1.23
CA VAL A 61 15.39 -11.01 2.18
C VAL A 61 14.75 -12.29 1.65
N LYS A 62 13.88 -12.19 0.64
CA LYS A 62 13.28 -13.36 -0.01
C LYS A 62 12.90 -13.05 -1.46
N LYS A 63 13.25 -13.95 -2.36
CA LYS A 63 12.83 -13.97 -3.76
C LYS A 63 12.08 -15.26 -4.04
N THR A 64 10.80 -15.17 -4.38
CA THR A 64 9.94 -16.32 -4.66
C THR A 64 9.49 -16.26 -6.10
N GLN A 65 9.84 -17.27 -6.91
CA GLN A 65 9.33 -17.40 -8.27
C GLN A 65 7.86 -17.80 -8.22
N LEU A 66 6.99 -17.06 -8.92
CA LEU A 66 5.55 -17.32 -8.98
C LEU A 66 5.16 -17.98 -10.30
N SER A 67 5.77 -17.57 -11.41
CA SER A 67 5.61 -18.18 -12.72
C SER A 67 6.90 -18.04 -13.54
N HIS A 68 6.90 -18.47 -14.80
CA HIS A 68 8.10 -18.39 -15.66
C HIS A 68 8.71 -16.98 -15.78
N ASN A 69 7.92 -15.93 -15.61
CA ASN A 69 8.36 -14.54 -15.75
C ASN A 69 7.90 -13.61 -14.62
N VAL A 70 7.34 -14.13 -13.55
CA VAL A 70 6.86 -13.35 -12.40
C VAL A 70 7.54 -13.82 -11.12
N ALA A 71 8.05 -12.88 -10.33
CA ALA A 71 8.57 -13.18 -9.00
C ALA A 71 8.09 -12.16 -7.96
N LYS A 72 7.98 -12.62 -6.72
CA LYS A 72 7.71 -11.83 -5.53
C LYS A 72 9.03 -11.55 -4.82
N PHE A 73 9.29 -10.28 -4.55
CA PHE A 73 10.47 -9.79 -3.88
C PHE A 73 10.07 -9.19 -2.54
N ARG A 74 10.59 -9.75 -1.44
CA ARG A 74 10.38 -9.22 -0.09
C ARG A 74 11.61 -8.49 0.39
N PHE A 75 11.44 -7.22 0.71
CA PHE A 75 12.48 -6.34 1.23
C PHE A 75 12.26 -6.07 2.72
N ALA A 76 13.32 -6.18 3.53
CA ALA A 76 13.24 -5.88 4.95
C ALA A 76 13.16 -4.38 5.19
N LEU A 77 12.33 -3.97 6.16
CA LEU A 77 12.33 -2.64 6.75
C LEU A 77 13.38 -2.56 7.89
N PRO A 78 13.72 -1.35 8.38
CA PRO A 78 14.79 -1.18 9.36
C PRO A 78 14.64 -2.00 10.63
N THR A 79 13.41 -2.26 11.08
CA THR A 79 13.11 -3.11 12.23
C THR A 79 11.90 -4.01 11.94
N PRO A 80 11.70 -5.12 12.69
CA PRO A 80 10.54 -6.00 12.52
C PRO A 80 9.18 -5.32 12.75
N THR A 81 9.16 -4.17 13.40
CA THR A 81 7.94 -3.40 13.70
C THR A 81 7.80 -2.13 12.87
N SER A 82 8.78 -1.84 12.00
CA SER A 82 8.72 -0.68 11.09
C SER A 82 7.60 -0.84 10.07
N VAL A 83 7.05 0.29 9.63
CA VAL A 83 6.12 0.40 8.51
C VAL A 83 6.81 1.04 7.31
N LEU A 84 6.31 0.74 6.11
CA LEU A 84 6.83 1.38 4.90
C LEU A 84 6.50 2.87 4.88
N GLY A 85 5.29 3.26 5.32
CA GLY A 85 4.81 4.64 5.32
C GLY A 85 4.34 5.08 3.93
N LEU A 86 3.79 4.16 3.14
CA LEU A 86 3.25 4.43 1.82
C LEU A 86 1.74 4.66 1.88
N PRO A 87 1.23 5.88 1.64
CA PRO A 87 -0.19 6.13 1.57
C PRO A 87 -0.86 5.26 0.49
N ILE A 88 -2.06 4.76 0.79
CA ILE A 88 -2.82 3.89 -0.11
C ILE A 88 -3.06 4.57 -1.47
N GLY A 89 -2.80 3.83 -2.55
CA GLY A 89 -2.88 4.31 -3.93
C GLY A 89 -1.69 5.14 -4.37
N GLN A 90 -0.63 5.23 -3.56
CA GLN A 90 0.65 5.78 -3.97
C GLN A 90 1.66 4.66 -4.26
N HIS A 91 2.77 5.03 -4.86
CA HIS A 91 3.81 4.11 -5.30
C HIS A 91 5.20 4.56 -4.85
N ILE A 92 6.17 3.68 -4.99
CA ILE A 92 7.59 3.94 -4.78
C ILE A 92 8.32 3.97 -6.12
N SER A 93 9.40 4.73 -6.21
CA SER A 93 10.37 4.68 -7.31
C SER A 93 11.50 3.74 -6.92
N CYS A 94 11.70 2.68 -7.69
CA CYS A 94 12.86 1.80 -7.57
C CYS A 94 13.93 2.19 -8.59
N ARG A 95 15.20 2.24 -8.14
CA ARG A 95 16.36 2.57 -8.95
C ARG A 95 17.25 1.34 -9.08
N GLY A 96 17.61 1.00 -10.29
CA GLY A 96 18.47 -0.13 -10.62
C GLY A 96 19.36 0.17 -11.82
N LYS A 97 19.96 -0.88 -12.40
CA LYS A 97 20.77 -0.81 -13.61
C LYS A 97 20.23 -1.76 -14.67
N ASP A 98 20.28 -1.35 -15.91
CA ASP A 98 19.95 -2.23 -17.05
C ASP A 98 21.14 -3.12 -17.46
N SER A 99 20.98 -3.87 -18.55
CA SER A 99 22.00 -4.79 -19.08
C SER A 99 23.28 -4.09 -19.60
N GLN A 100 23.22 -2.77 -19.78
CA GLN A 100 24.35 -1.96 -20.20
C GLN A 100 25.02 -1.23 -19.01
N GLY A 101 24.50 -1.44 -17.79
CA GLY A 101 24.96 -0.76 -16.56
C GLY A 101 24.39 0.64 -16.39
N GLU A 102 23.48 1.07 -17.28
CA GLU A 102 22.84 2.38 -17.24
C GLU A 102 21.77 2.44 -16.13
N GLU A 103 21.70 3.58 -15.44
CA GLU A 103 20.69 3.78 -14.40
C GLU A 103 19.29 3.76 -15.00
N VAL A 104 18.38 3.09 -14.31
CA VAL A 104 16.96 3.03 -14.64
C VAL A 104 16.13 3.22 -13.38
N ILE A 105 15.14 4.13 -13.45
CA ILE A 105 14.19 4.38 -12.36
C ILE A 105 12.79 4.07 -12.89
N LYS A 106 12.04 3.24 -12.15
CA LYS A 106 10.66 2.88 -12.50
C LYS A 106 9.76 2.89 -11.26
N PRO A 107 8.46 3.27 -11.44
CA PRO A 107 7.47 3.20 -10.39
C PRO A 107 7.01 1.77 -10.15
N TYR A 108 6.79 1.42 -8.88
CA TYR A 108 6.19 0.17 -8.45
C TYR A 108 5.26 0.40 -7.27
N THR A 109 4.15 -0.31 -7.24
CA THR A 109 3.23 -0.30 -6.11
C THR A 109 3.43 -1.58 -5.29
N PRO A 110 3.89 -1.48 -4.04
CA PRO A 110 3.94 -2.62 -3.13
C PRO A 110 2.56 -3.27 -2.95
N THR A 111 2.54 -4.59 -2.84
CA THR A 111 1.34 -5.37 -2.55
C THR A 111 1.03 -5.45 -1.06
N THR A 112 1.97 -5.03 -0.22
CA THR A 112 1.83 -4.89 1.23
C THR A 112 1.22 -3.54 1.61
N LEU A 113 0.60 -3.51 2.80
CA LEU A 113 0.09 -2.32 3.48
C LEU A 113 0.96 -2.01 4.71
N ASP A 114 0.75 -0.87 5.36
CA ASP A 114 1.45 -0.54 6.61
C ASP A 114 1.05 -1.44 7.81
N THR A 115 0.00 -2.24 7.66
CA THR A 115 -0.33 -3.34 8.58
C THR A 115 0.61 -4.54 8.47
N ASP A 116 1.33 -4.68 7.34
CA ASP A 116 2.34 -5.70 7.11
C ASP A 116 3.70 -5.17 7.60
N VAL A 117 3.95 -5.23 8.91
CA VAL A 117 5.13 -4.64 9.54
C VAL A 117 6.42 -5.40 9.25
N GLY A 118 7.55 -4.70 9.24
CA GLY A 118 8.90 -5.26 9.12
C GLY A 118 9.37 -5.55 7.70
N TYR A 119 8.50 -5.46 6.71
CA TYR A 119 8.85 -5.71 5.31
C TYR A 119 7.87 -5.03 4.34
N PHE A 120 8.26 -4.95 3.06
CA PHE A 120 7.34 -4.72 1.95
C PHE A 120 7.60 -5.70 0.81
N GLU A 121 6.59 -5.94 -0.01
CA GLU A 121 6.66 -6.87 -1.14
C GLU A 121 6.34 -6.17 -2.47
N LEU A 122 7.13 -6.54 -3.49
CA LEU A 122 6.87 -6.21 -4.89
C LEU A 122 6.60 -7.51 -5.67
N VAL A 123 5.52 -7.53 -6.44
CA VAL A 123 5.25 -8.58 -7.44
C VAL A 123 5.61 -8.03 -8.81
N ILE A 124 6.64 -8.61 -9.42
CA ILE A 124 7.26 -8.08 -10.64
C ILE A 124 7.11 -9.08 -11.78
N LYS A 125 6.48 -8.63 -12.85
CA LYS A 125 6.54 -9.32 -14.15
C LYS A 125 7.79 -8.87 -14.89
N MET A 126 8.65 -9.82 -15.20
CA MET A 126 9.95 -9.57 -15.84
C MET A 126 9.84 -9.73 -17.36
N TYR A 127 9.80 -8.61 -18.06
CA TYR A 127 9.76 -8.58 -19.52
C TYR A 127 11.16 -8.82 -20.13
N PRO A 128 11.30 -9.61 -21.22
CA PRO A 128 12.61 -9.90 -21.84
C PRO A 128 13.42 -8.65 -22.18
N GLN A 129 12.77 -7.62 -22.74
CA GLN A 129 13.39 -6.36 -23.13
C GLN A 129 13.28 -5.25 -22.09
N GLY A 130 12.75 -5.56 -20.89
CA GLY A 130 12.53 -4.56 -19.85
C GLY A 130 13.85 -4.17 -19.16
N ARG A 131 14.24 -2.89 -19.24
CA ARG A 131 15.46 -2.38 -18.60
C ARG A 131 15.49 -2.68 -17.08
N MET A 132 14.45 -2.32 -16.36
CA MET A 132 14.34 -2.62 -14.92
C MET A 132 14.08 -4.11 -14.64
N SER A 133 13.46 -4.83 -15.59
CA SER A 133 13.27 -6.28 -15.49
C SER A 133 14.61 -7.03 -15.47
N HIS A 134 15.63 -6.53 -16.18
CA HIS A 134 16.99 -7.04 -16.09
C HIS A 134 17.51 -6.95 -14.65
N HIS A 135 17.41 -5.79 -14.01
CA HIS A 135 17.85 -5.60 -12.63
C HIS A 135 17.21 -6.60 -11.67
N PHE A 136 15.88 -6.75 -11.74
CA PHE A 136 15.15 -7.69 -10.87
C PHE A 136 15.52 -9.16 -11.13
N ARG A 137 15.83 -9.53 -12.37
CA ARG A 137 16.30 -10.90 -12.67
C ARG A 137 17.62 -11.22 -11.99
N GLU A 138 18.56 -10.28 -12.06
CA GLU A 138 19.91 -10.44 -11.49
C GLU A 138 19.95 -10.35 -9.96
N MET A 139 18.98 -9.68 -9.34
CA MET A 139 18.92 -9.56 -7.89
C MET A 139 18.86 -10.91 -7.17
N ARG A 140 19.68 -11.05 -6.14
CA ARG A 140 19.75 -12.20 -5.24
C ARG A 140 19.39 -11.80 -3.82
N GLU A 141 18.96 -12.75 -3.01
CA GLU A 141 18.77 -12.52 -1.57
C GLU A 141 20.06 -12.04 -0.95
N GLY A 142 19.97 -10.96 -0.17
CA GLY A 142 21.12 -10.23 0.37
C GLY A 142 21.43 -8.91 -0.34
N ASP A 143 21.06 -8.75 -1.61
CA ASP A 143 21.22 -7.50 -2.37
C ASP A 143 20.31 -6.39 -1.85
N TYR A 144 20.59 -5.16 -2.27
CA TYR A 144 19.82 -3.98 -1.86
C TYR A 144 19.14 -3.32 -3.04
N MET A 145 17.92 -2.84 -2.82
CA MET A 145 17.13 -2.03 -3.75
C MET A 145 17.08 -0.58 -3.26
N SER A 146 17.49 0.35 -4.13
CA SER A 146 17.31 1.77 -3.89
C SER A 146 15.86 2.19 -4.13
N VAL A 147 15.20 2.71 -3.10
CA VAL A 147 13.79 3.08 -3.12
C VAL A 147 13.57 4.51 -2.66
N LYS A 148 12.73 5.25 -3.37
CA LYS A 148 12.30 6.61 -3.02
C LYS A 148 10.77 6.72 -3.08
N GLY A 149 10.18 7.39 -2.12
CA GLY A 149 8.72 7.60 -2.04
C GLY A 149 8.29 8.18 -0.69
N PRO A 150 7.00 8.45 -0.54
CA PRO A 150 5.90 8.15 -1.45
C PRO A 150 5.86 9.03 -2.70
N LYS A 151 5.29 8.50 -3.79
CA LYS A 151 5.00 9.23 -5.03
C LYS A 151 3.57 8.89 -5.48
N GLY A 152 2.90 9.85 -6.13
CA GLY A 152 1.56 9.66 -6.66
C GLY A 152 0.58 10.75 -6.20
N ARG A 153 -0.58 10.81 -6.87
CA ARG A 153 -1.60 11.84 -6.63
C ARG A 153 -2.91 11.27 -6.08
N PHE A 154 -3.08 9.95 -6.12
CA PHE A 154 -4.28 9.32 -5.58
C PHE A 154 -4.30 9.51 -4.06
N LYS A 155 -5.49 9.84 -3.55
CA LYS A 155 -5.76 9.95 -2.12
C LYS A 155 -6.94 9.05 -1.82
N TYR A 156 -6.72 8.05 -0.99
CA TYR A 156 -7.77 7.18 -0.51
C TYR A 156 -8.26 7.65 0.84
N GLN A 157 -9.59 7.72 0.99
CA GLN A 157 -10.25 7.93 2.28
C GLN A 157 -11.33 6.86 2.45
N PRO A 158 -11.35 6.13 3.59
CA PRO A 158 -12.40 5.14 3.86
C PRO A 158 -13.80 5.74 3.77
N GLY A 159 -14.68 5.11 2.99
CA GLY A 159 -16.07 5.55 2.83
C GLY A 159 -16.27 6.82 1.99
N GLU A 160 -15.26 7.34 1.30
CA GLU A 160 -15.39 8.50 0.40
C GLU A 160 -16.38 8.21 -0.74
N VAL A 161 -16.41 6.99 -1.23
CA VAL A 161 -17.31 6.52 -2.28
C VAL A 161 -18.01 5.23 -1.88
N ARG A 162 -19.21 5.02 -2.41
CA ARG A 162 -19.97 3.77 -2.21
C ARG A 162 -19.29 2.59 -2.90
N ALA A 163 -18.72 2.81 -4.08
CA ALA A 163 -18.08 1.73 -4.84
C ALA A 163 -16.93 2.23 -5.72
N PHE A 164 -15.92 1.37 -5.87
CA PHE A 164 -14.89 1.49 -6.89
C PHE A 164 -15.12 0.50 -8.02
N GLY A 165 -15.08 0.98 -9.27
CA GLY A 165 -14.75 0.18 -10.44
C GLY A 165 -13.23 0.18 -10.64
N MET A 166 -12.64 -0.97 -10.92
CA MET A 166 -11.19 -1.10 -11.14
C MET A 166 -10.93 -1.81 -12.47
N LEU A 167 -10.17 -1.17 -13.37
CA LEU A 167 -9.81 -1.70 -14.68
C LEU A 167 -8.30 -1.94 -14.69
N ALA A 168 -7.88 -3.19 -14.53
CA ALA A 168 -6.48 -3.59 -14.46
C ALA A 168 -6.03 -4.35 -15.71
N GLY A 169 -4.82 -4.09 -16.20
CA GLY A 169 -4.17 -4.85 -17.27
C GLY A 169 -2.77 -5.32 -16.88
N GLY A 170 -2.56 -6.63 -16.84
CA GLY A 170 -1.28 -7.23 -16.47
C GLY A 170 -0.74 -6.72 -15.14
N SER A 171 0.48 -6.17 -15.11
CA SER A 171 1.09 -5.62 -13.88
C SER A 171 0.37 -4.39 -13.32
N GLY A 172 -0.57 -3.79 -14.04
CA GLY A 172 -1.45 -2.73 -13.52
C GLY A 172 -2.39 -3.18 -12.41
N ILE A 173 -2.40 -4.46 -12.07
CA ILE A 173 -3.12 -5.01 -10.92
C ILE A 173 -2.56 -4.52 -9.58
N THR A 174 -1.27 -4.22 -9.47
CA THR A 174 -0.65 -3.94 -8.17
C THR A 174 -1.24 -2.74 -7.42
N PRO A 175 -1.50 -1.57 -8.04
CA PRO A 175 -2.21 -0.49 -7.35
C PRO A 175 -3.67 -0.84 -7.04
N MET A 176 -4.36 -1.60 -7.90
CA MET A 176 -5.73 -2.06 -7.62
C MET A 176 -5.77 -2.99 -6.43
N PHE A 177 -4.86 -3.94 -6.35
CA PHE A 177 -4.74 -4.88 -5.24
C PHE A 177 -4.46 -4.17 -3.92
N GLN A 178 -3.54 -3.19 -3.91
CA GLN A 178 -3.25 -2.39 -2.72
C GLN A 178 -4.50 -1.66 -2.22
N VAL A 179 -5.23 -0.96 -3.11
CA VAL A 179 -6.45 -0.22 -2.74
C VAL A 179 -7.54 -1.19 -2.29
N ALA A 180 -7.75 -2.31 -3.01
CA ALA A 180 -8.75 -3.31 -2.65
C ALA A 180 -8.49 -3.92 -1.26
N ARG A 181 -7.24 -4.31 -0.95
CA ARG A 181 -6.86 -4.78 0.39
C ARG A 181 -7.17 -3.73 1.47
N ALA A 182 -6.75 -2.49 1.24
CA ALA A 182 -6.97 -1.40 2.20
C ALA A 182 -8.47 -1.19 2.52
N ILE A 183 -9.34 -1.30 1.51
CA ILE A 183 -10.80 -1.21 1.66
C ILE A 183 -11.35 -2.42 2.41
N LEU A 184 -11.00 -3.62 1.95
CA LEU A 184 -11.63 -4.86 2.40
C LEU A 184 -11.19 -5.26 3.82
N GLU A 185 -9.90 -5.09 4.13
CA GLU A 185 -9.32 -5.40 5.43
C GLU A 185 -9.67 -4.36 6.52
N ASN A 186 -10.18 -3.17 6.13
CA ASN A 186 -10.69 -2.20 7.08
C ASN A 186 -12.16 -2.49 7.47
N PRO A 187 -12.45 -2.94 8.69
CA PRO A 187 -13.81 -3.29 9.10
C PRO A 187 -14.79 -2.11 9.14
N LYS A 188 -14.27 -0.88 9.17
CA LYS A 188 -15.07 0.35 9.17
C LYS A 188 -15.42 0.82 7.76
N ASP A 189 -14.66 0.44 6.77
CA ASP A 189 -14.96 0.75 5.37
C ASP A 189 -15.99 -0.23 4.82
N LYS A 190 -17.05 0.28 4.20
CA LYS A 190 -18.14 -0.53 3.61
C LYS A 190 -18.17 -0.42 2.09
N THR A 191 -17.18 0.22 1.51
CA THR A 191 -17.06 0.43 0.07
C THR A 191 -17.02 -0.91 -0.67
N GLN A 192 -17.75 -0.99 -1.77
CA GLN A 192 -17.72 -2.13 -2.69
C GLN A 192 -16.60 -1.97 -3.71
N VAL A 193 -16.02 -3.06 -4.14
CA VAL A 193 -14.94 -3.09 -5.12
C VAL A 193 -15.31 -4.05 -6.27
N HIS A 194 -15.30 -3.54 -7.49
CA HIS A 194 -15.60 -4.28 -8.70
C HIS A 194 -14.38 -4.25 -9.61
N LEU A 195 -13.70 -5.38 -9.78
CA LEU A 195 -12.47 -5.50 -10.53
C LEU A 195 -12.70 -6.21 -11.88
N ILE A 196 -12.38 -5.55 -12.98
CA ILE A 196 -12.15 -6.20 -14.28
C ILE A 196 -10.65 -6.29 -14.49
N TYR A 197 -10.13 -7.53 -14.65
CA TYR A 197 -8.71 -7.79 -14.75
C TYR A 197 -8.35 -8.53 -16.03
N ALA A 198 -7.68 -7.81 -16.95
CA ALA A 198 -7.33 -8.28 -18.28
C ALA A 198 -5.88 -8.79 -18.36
N ASN A 199 -5.70 -9.95 -18.97
CA ASN A 199 -4.42 -10.58 -19.21
C ASN A 199 -4.39 -11.28 -20.57
N VAL A 200 -3.22 -11.79 -20.99
CA VAL A 200 -3.10 -12.54 -22.23
C VAL A 200 -3.57 -13.98 -22.03
N THR A 201 -2.99 -14.69 -21.08
CA THR A 201 -3.32 -16.09 -20.74
C THR A 201 -3.64 -16.22 -19.24
N VAL A 202 -4.07 -17.38 -18.78
CA VAL A 202 -4.29 -17.70 -17.37
C VAL A 202 -2.99 -17.54 -16.58
N ASP A 203 -1.87 -17.99 -17.11
CA ASP A 203 -0.55 -17.94 -16.45
C ASP A 203 -0.02 -16.51 -16.27
N ASP A 204 -0.59 -15.54 -17.02
CA ASP A 204 -0.28 -14.13 -16.89
C ASP A 204 -1.03 -13.42 -15.76
N ILE A 205 -2.00 -14.06 -15.12
CA ILE A 205 -2.80 -13.46 -14.05
C ILE A 205 -1.96 -13.37 -12.77
N LEU A 206 -1.39 -12.21 -12.51
CA LEU A 206 -0.65 -11.96 -11.28
C LEU A 206 -1.60 -11.92 -10.07
N LEU A 207 -1.13 -12.42 -8.92
CA LEU A 207 -1.88 -12.40 -7.66
C LEU A 207 -3.25 -13.09 -7.72
N LYS A 208 -3.40 -14.09 -8.63
CA LYS A 208 -4.69 -14.74 -8.82
C LYS A 208 -5.21 -15.38 -7.54
N GLU A 209 -4.36 -16.11 -6.81
CA GLU A 209 -4.74 -16.77 -5.56
C GLU A 209 -5.14 -15.76 -4.49
N GLU A 210 -4.40 -14.66 -4.36
CA GLU A 210 -4.70 -13.60 -3.39
C GLU A 210 -6.01 -12.88 -3.75
N ILE A 211 -6.25 -12.61 -5.04
CA ILE A 211 -7.49 -11.96 -5.52
C ILE A 211 -8.69 -12.88 -5.31
N ASP A 212 -8.59 -14.15 -5.67
CA ASP A 212 -9.65 -15.14 -5.46
C ASP A 212 -9.93 -15.35 -3.96
N GLY A 213 -8.88 -15.30 -3.14
CA GLY A 213 -9.00 -15.30 -1.68
C GLY A 213 -9.79 -14.09 -1.16
N LEU A 214 -9.53 -12.90 -1.68
CA LEU A 214 -10.32 -11.71 -1.34
C LEU A 214 -11.78 -11.87 -1.77
N ALA A 215 -12.05 -12.39 -2.97
CA ALA A 215 -13.41 -12.60 -3.45
C ALA A 215 -14.18 -13.62 -2.58
N THR A 216 -13.49 -14.66 -2.13
CA THR A 216 -14.06 -15.67 -1.24
C THR A 216 -14.33 -15.13 0.17
N ASN A 217 -13.43 -14.31 0.71
CA ASN A 217 -13.54 -13.75 2.06
C ASN A 217 -14.51 -12.59 2.15
N TYR A 218 -14.75 -11.88 1.04
CA TYR A 218 -15.62 -10.69 0.99
C TYR A 218 -16.67 -10.76 -0.14
N PRO A 219 -17.50 -11.83 -0.23
CA PRO A 219 -18.37 -12.09 -1.39
C PRO A 219 -19.42 -11.02 -1.66
N GLY A 220 -19.81 -10.24 -0.62
CA GLY A 220 -20.76 -9.13 -0.77
C GLY A 220 -20.10 -7.78 -1.07
N ARG A 221 -18.76 -7.71 -1.12
CA ARG A 221 -18.03 -6.44 -1.24
C ARG A 221 -16.97 -6.43 -2.33
N PHE A 222 -16.47 -7.60 -2.73
CA PHE A 222 -15.45 -7.73 -3.76
C PHE A 222 -15.91 -8.66 -4.87
N HIS A 223 -15.96 -8.11 -6.08
CA HIS A 223 -16.35 -8.83 -7.30
C HIS A 223 -15.22 -8.74 -8.31
N VAL A 224 -14.79 -9.88 -8.85
CA VAL A 224 -13.74 -9.94 -9.85
C VAL A 224 -14.27 -10.58 -11.13
N TYR A 225 -13.94 -9.97 -12.27
CA TYR A 225 -14.19 -10.50 -13.59
C TYR A 225 -12.90 -10.52 -14.39
N TYR A 226 -12.44 -11.72 -14.73
CA TYR A 226 -11.22 -11.93 -15.50
C TYR A 226 -11.52 -11.90 -17.00
N VAL A 227 -10.61 -11.27 -17.76
CA VAL A 227 -10.69 -11.18 -19.23
C VAL A 227 -9.37 -11.68 -19.81
N LEU A 228 -9.43 -12.61 -20.77
CA LEU A 228 -8.24 -13.17 -21.42
C LEU A 228 -8.28 -12.97 -22.94
N ASN A 229 -7.14 -12.57 -23.51
CA ASN A 229 -7.00 -12.50 -24.97
C ASN A 229 -6.89 -13.90 -25.60
N GLN A 230 -6.26 -14.83 -24.91
CA GLN A 230 -6.03 -16.21 -25.32
C GLN A 230 -6.49 -17.17 -24.22
N PRO A 231 -7.81 -17.36 -24.08
CA PRO A 231 -8.36 -18.23 -23.04
C PRO A 231 -8.21 -19.70 -23.42
N PRO A 232 -8.16 -20.62 -22.44
CA PRO A 232 -8.36 -22.04 -22.67
C PRO A 232 -9.81 -22.36 -23.06
N GLU A 233 -10.06 -23.56 -23.58
CA GLU A 233 -11.41 -23.97 -24.07
C GLU A 233 -12.51 -23.87 -23.02
N GLU A 234 -12.20 -24.20 -21.77
CA GLU A 234 -13.18 -24.19 -20.65
C GLU A 234 -13.29 -22.81 -19.96
N TRP A 235 -12.83 -21.74 -20.60
CA TRP A 235 -12.87 -20.41 -19.99
C TRP A 235 -14.28 -19.83 -19.90
N THR A 236 -14.70 -19.43 -18.71
CA THR A 236 -16.04 -18.85 -18.44
C THR A 236 -16.02 -17.33 -18.24
N GLY A 237 -14.84 -16.70 -18.24
CA GLY A 237 -14.69 -15.25 -18.13
C GLY A 237 -14.80 -14.52 -19.46
N GLY A 238 -14.41 -13.24 -19.46
CA GLY A 238 -14.37 -12.42 -20.67
C GLY A 238 -13.29 -12.86 -21.66
N VAL A 239 -13.55 -12.65 -22.93
CA VAL A 239 -12.62 -12.99 -24.02
C VAL A 239 -12.26 -11.75 -24.81
N GLY A 240 -10.98 -11.60 -25.17
CA GLY A 240 -10.46 -10.48 -25.97
C GLY A 240 -10.05 -9.29 -25.11
N PHE A 241 -10.37 -8.08 -25.58
CA PHE A 241 -10.10 -6.84 -24.87
C PHE A 241 -11.33 -6.42 -24.05
N VAL A 242 -11.09 -5.67 -22.96
CA VAL A 242 -12.19 -5.15 -22.14
C VAL A 242 -13.09 -4.25 -22.98
N SER A 243 -14.36 -4.62 -23.12
CA SER A 243 -15.36 -3.90 -23.90
C SER A 243 -16.22 -2.96 -23.04
N LYS A 244 -17.03 -2.13 -23.67
CA LYS A 244 -18.03 -1.28 -23.00
C LYS A 244 -19.08 -2.13 -22.26
N GLU A 245 -19.53 -3.20 -22.89
CA GLU A 245 -20.52 -4.13 -22.34
C GLU A 245 -19.98 -4.80 -21.05
N MET A 246 -18.71 -5.20 -21.04
CA MET A 246 -18.06 -5.75 -19.84
C MET A 246 -18.01 -4.71 -18.71
N ILE A 247 -17.66 -3.45 -19.03
CA ILE A 247 -17.65 -2.37 -18.03
C ILE A 247 -19.07 -2.13 -17.50
N GLN A 248 -20.06 -2.04 -18.39
CA GLN A 248 -21.45 -1.82 -18.02
C GLN A 248 -22.03 -2.92 -17.13
N THR A 249 -21.60 -4.16 -17.35
CA THR A 249 -22.08 -5.33 -16.60
C THR A 249 -21.37 -5.50 -15.25
N HIS A 250 -20.06 -5.23 -15.20
CA HIS A 250 -19.22 -5.60 -14.07
C HIS A 250 -18.69 -4.42 -13.25
N CYS A 251 -18.91 -3.17 -13.68
CA CYS A 251 -18.57 -1.99 -12.89
C CYS A 251 -19.81 -1.31 -12.32
N PRO A 252 -19.70 -0.53 -11.22
CA PRO A 252 -20.80 0.27 -10.73
C PRO A 252 -21.19 1.31 -11.79
N ALA A 253 -22.49 1.48 -12.03
CA ALA A 253 -22.98 2.49 -12.97
C ALA A 253 -22.52 3.90 -12.60
N PRO A 254 -22.40 4.84 -13.58
CA PRO A 254 -21.99 6.21 -13.32
C PRO A 254 -22.89 6.89 -12.27
N ALA A 255 -22.30 7.42 -11.22
CA ALA A 255 -22.97 8.15 -10.14
C ALA A 255 -21.96 9.04 -9.41
N SER A 256 -22.44 10.04 -8.70
CA SER A 256 -21.55 10.98 -7.96
C SER A 256 -20.82 10.33 -6.79
N ASP A 257 -21.24 9.17 -6.35
CA ASP A 257 -20.71 8.41 -5.21
C ASP A 257 -19.86 7.19 -5.62
N ILE A 258 -19.36 7.16 -6.86
CA ILE A 258 -18.44 6.11 -7.33
C ILE A 258 -17.16 6.70 -7.93
N LYS A 259 -16.09 5.87 -7.97
CA LYS A 259 -14.90 6.16 -8.76
C LYS A 259 -14.47 4.94 -9.56
N VAL A 260 -13.84 5.19 -10.72
CA VAL A 260 -13.24 4.16 -11.57
C VAL A 260 -11.72 4.40 -11.62
N LEU A 261 -10.98 3.38 -11.19
CA LEU A 261 -9.52 3.36 -11.23
C LEU A 261 -9.06 2.55 -12.43
N ARG A 262 -8.05 3.01 -13.15
CA ARG A 262 -7.49 2.27 -14.29
C ARG A 262 -5.97 2.27 -14.27
N CYS A 263 -5.40 1.09 -14.55
CA CYS A 263 -3.96 0.90 -14.69
C CYS A 263 -3.67 -0.26 -15.64
N GLY A 264 -2.88 0.00 -16.65
CA GLY A 264 -2.50 -1.00 -17.64
C GLY A 264 -1.61 -0.42 -18.73
N PRO A 265 -1.34 -1.17 -19.79
CA PRO A 265 -0.60 -0.68 -20.95
C PRO A 265 -1.23 0.59 -21.56
N PRO A 266 -0.43 1.52 -22.12
CA PRO A 266 -0.95 2.77 -22.67
C PRO A 266 -2.11 2.62 -23.66
N PRO A 267 -2.11 1.64 -24.59
CA PRO A 267 -3.25 1.42 -25.48
C PRO A 267 -4.53 1.04 -24.74
N MET A 268 -4.44 0.18 -23.71
CA MET A 268 -5.57 -0.18 -22.85
C MET A 268 -6.11 1.03 -22.10
N ASN A 269 -5.24 1.81 -21.45
CA ASN A 269 -5.65 3.01 -20.70
C ASN A 269 -6.40 4.01 -21.59
N LYS A 270 -5.95 4.19 -22.85
CA LYS A 270 -6.61 5.04 -23.84
C LYS A 270 -8.00 4.50 -24.22
N ALA A 271 -8.10 3.21 -24.52
CA ALA A 271 -9.36 2.57 -24.86
C ALA A 271 -10.38 2.63 -23.70
N MET A 272 -9.90 2.34 -22.48
CA MET A 272 -10.75 2.40 -21.27
C MET A 272 -11.25 3.82 -20.99
N ALA A 273 -10.43 4.85 -21.20
CA ALA A 273 -10.89 6.23 -21.07
C ALA A 273 -12.06 6.54 -22.01
N GLY A 274 -11.94 6.18 -23.30
CA GLY A 274 -13.00 6.39 -24.28
C GLY A 274 -14.27 5.56 -23.99
N ASN A 275 -14.10 4.30 -23.55
CA ASN A 275 -15.23 3.46 -23.16
C ASN A 275 -15.99 4.04 -21.96
N LEU A 276 -15.26 4.50 -20.93
CA LEU A 276 -15.87 5.10 -19.74
C LEU A 276 -16.62 6.41 -20.09
N GLU A 277 -16.01 7.27 -20.91
CA GLU A 277 -16.66 8.49 -21.38
C GLU A 277 -17.95 8.19 -22.15
N ALA A 278 -17.91 7.22 -23.08
CA ALA A 278 -19.08 6.77 -23.85
C ALA A 278 -20.19 6.15 -22.99
N LEU A 279 -19.86 5.65 -21.79
CA LEU A 279 -20.81 5.11 -20.81
C LEU A 279 -21.28 6.17 -19.79
N GLY A 280 -20.84 7.43 -19.91
CA GLY A 280 -21.28 8.54 -19.07
C GLY A 280 -20.47 8.72 -17.77
N TYR A 281 -19.31 8.08 -17.61
CA TYR A 281 -18.42 8.37 -16.49
C TYR A 281 -17.65 9.67 -16.74
N SER A 282 -17.90 10.68 -15.92
CA SER A 282 -17.18 11.96 -16.02
C SER A 282 -15.70 11.82 -15.69
N SER A 283 -14.90 12.81 -16.05
CA SER A 283 -13.47 12.84 -15.72
C SER A 283 -13.18 12.81 -14.21
N GLU A 284 -14.08 13.39 -13.41
CA GLU A 284 -14.00 13.41 -11.94
C GLU A 284 -14.21 12.04 -11.30
N MET A 285 -14.99 11.18 -11.97
CA MET A 285 -15.20 9.79 -11.56
C MET A 285 -14.00 8.91 -11.89
N GLN A 286 -13.01 9.37 -12.70
CA GLN A 286 -11.94 8.55 -13.23
C GLN A 286 -10.59 8.92 -12.63
N PHE A 287 -9.79 7.91 -12.32
CA PHE A 287 -8.39 8.08 -11.96
C PHE A 287 -7.53 7.06 -12.71
N GLN A 288 -6.42 7.53 -13.29
CA GLN A 288 -5.40 6.70 -13.91
C GLN A 288 -4.12 6.72 -13.09
N PHE A 289 -3.66 5.54 -12.71
CA PHE A 289 -2.36 5.33 -12.10
C PHE A 289 -1.23 5.45 -13.12
#